data_2930cb6f429255a6d38a36ea0a07993a
#
_entry.id   2930cb6f429255a6d38a36ea0a07993a
#
_cell.length_a   1.000
_cell.length_b   1.000
_cell.length_c   1.000
_cell.angle_alpha   90.00
_cell.angle_beta   90.00
_cell.angle_gamma   90.00
#
_symmetry.space_group_name_H-M   'P 1'
#
loop_
_entity.id
_entity.type
_entity.pdbx_description
1 polymer ?
#
loop_
_entity_poly.entity_id
_entity_poly.type
_entity_poly.pdbx_seq_one_letter_code
_entity_poly.pdbx_strand_id
1 'polypeptide(L)'
;MQPVRGTRDLIGDAFRRHHHVIETARHVTGLYGLEEWATPIFEATSVFARTLGDTSDVVTKEMYTFEDRGGDSVTLRPENTAGIVRALVSNGLAQQALPRKVFYAGPMFRYERPQKGRYRQFHQIGAEILGAAEPLADAEVIACGWQILQQLGIDDGVVLELNTLGDTPSRDAYRAALVAYFTAHRDRLSEDSQKRLEKNPLRILDSKDAGDKALVADAPTIHEHLTPEAAEFHAAVKRHLDRFGVPYRDNPRIVRGLDYYSHTAFEFVTDRLGAQGTVMAGGRYDGLVQEMGGPATPCVGWAAGVERLAELLEEAPEPVRPVAVVPVSEAEEGPAVELLQMLRAAGVPAEIAYKGNLKKRMERANRIGSQAAVIIGESEVAEGVVVVRNLSDGTQERVGMPGLLPALAAAGVVDAMLEQMVEEMELAAEEGEDEPDEE
;
A
#
# COMPACT_ATOMS: atom_id res chain seq x y z
N MET A 1 -29.43 8.04 0.96
CA MET A 1 -28.74 7.05 1.80
C MET A 1 -27.25 7.44 1.81
N GLN A 2 -26.57 7.35 2.93
CA GLN A 2 -25.14 7.74 3.09
C GLN A 2 -24.37 6.51 3.58
N PRO A 3 -23.06 6.41 3.28
CA PRO A 3 -22.21 5.36 3.83
C PRO A 3 -22.16 5.42 5.36
N VAL A 4 -21.77 4.33 6.00
CA VAL A 4 -21.63 4.26 7.46
C VAL A 4 -20.61 5.30 7.92
N ARG A 5 -20.90 5.97 9.05
CA ARG A 5 -20.00 7.00 9.59
C ARG A 5 -18.58 6.46 9.78
N GLY A 6 -17.62 7.13 9.18
CA GLY A 6 -16.20 6.75 9.21
C GLY A 6 -15.79 5.80 8.08
N THR A 7 -16.70 5.53 7.14
CA THR A 7 -16.38 4.89 5.86
C THR A 7 -16.60 5.88 4.72
N ARG A 8 -16.08 5.60 3.55
CA ARG A 8 -16.24 6.43 2.34
C ARG A 8 -16.18 5.60 1.07
N ASP A 9 -16.78 6.12 0.02
CA ASP A 9 -16.56 5.63 -1.34
C ASP A 9 -15.27 6.24 -1.90
N LEU A 10 -14.48 5.45 -2.61
CA LEU A 10 -13.31 5.90 -3.36
C LEU A 10 -13.71 6.02 -4.83
N ILE A 11 -13.76 7.25 -5.36
CA ILE A 11 -14.22 7.53 -6.73
C ILE A 11 -13.31 8.58 -7.35
N GLY A 12 -13.06 8.50 -8.65
CA GLY A 12 -12.27 9.47 -9.41
C GLY A 12 -10.82 9.58 -8.88
N ASP A 13 -10.36 10.79 -8.64
CA ASP A 13 -9.00 11.09 -8.17
C ASP A 13 -8.65 10.36 -6.87
N ALA A 14 -9.61 10.27 -5.95
CA ALA A 14 -9.40 9.58 -4.68
C ALA A 14 -9.13 8.07 -4.90
N PHE A 15 -9.84 7.44 -5.85
CA PHE A 15 -9.59 6.05 -6.22
C PHE A 15 -8.24 5.90 -6.92
N ARG A 16 -7.91 6.78 -7.88
CA ARG A 16 -6.65 6.68 -8.62
C ARG A 16 -5.42 6.85 -7.73
N ARG A 17 -5.43 7.84 -6.79
CA ARG A 17 -4.36 7.99 -5.80
C ARG A 17 -4.20 6.74 -4.93
N HIS A 18 -5.30 6.20 -4.44
CA HIS A 18 -5.33 5.01 -3.60
C HIS A 18 -4.80 3.77 -4.35
N HIS A 19 -5.26 3.56 -5.57
CA HIS A 19 -4.84 2.46 -6.44
C HIS A 19 -3.35 2.58 -6.79
N HIS A 20 -2.89 3.77 -7.14
CA HIS A 20 -1.48 4.04 -7.45
C HIS A 20 -0.55 3.67 -6.29
N VAL A 21 -0.91 4.01 -5.05
CA VAL A 21 -0.12 3.60 -3.87
C VAL A 21 0.01 2.08 -3.78
N ILE A 22 -1.08 1.34 -3.99
CA ILE A 22 -1.07 -0.13 -3.90
C ILE A 22 -0.25 -0.73 -5.04
N GLU A 23 -0.42 -0.28 -6.28
CA GLU A 23 0.31 -0.81 -7.44
C GLU A 23 1.80 -0.50 -7.35
N THR A 24 2.18 0.71 -6.94
CA THR A 24 3.59 1.06 -6.71
C THR A 24 4.21 0.16 -5.64
N ALA A 25 3.49 -0.06 -4.53
CA ALA A 25 3.97 -0.94 -3.47
C ALA A 25 4.10 -2.40 -3.95
N ARG A 26 3.12 -2.91 -4.72
CA ARG A 26 3.17 -4.24 -5.33
C ARG A 26 4.36 -4.40 -6.27
N HIS A 27 4.60 -3.40 -7.11
CA HIS A 27 5.75 -3.39 -8.02
C HIS A 27 7.06 -3.45 -7.24
N VAL A 28 7.27 -2.53 -6.30
CA VAL A 28 8.53 -2.45 -5.52
C VAL A 28 8.75 -3.72 -4.71
N THR A 29 7.75 -4.22 -3.99
CA THR A 29 7.89 -5.45 -3.19
C THR A 29 8.20 -6.67 -4.06
N GLY A 30 7.70 -6.71 -5.31
CA GLY A 30 8.09 -7.71 -6.31
C GLY A 30 9.58 -7.68 -6.63
N LEU A 31 10.22 -6.49 -6.71
CA LEU A 31 11.67 -6.35 -6.91
C LEU A 31 12.49 -6.93 -5.74
N TYR A 32 11.93 -6.94 -4.53
CA TYR A 32 12.54 -7.57 -3.34
C TYR A 32 12.21 -9.06 -3.21
N GLY A 33 11.47 -9.63 -4.16
CA GLY A 33 11.08 -11.05 -4.16
C GLY A 33 10.01 -11.39 -3.12
N LEU A 34 9.15 -10.44 -2.75
CA LEU A 34 8.02 -10.71 -1.88
C LEU A 34 6.86 -11.34 -2.68
N GLU A 35 6.25 -12.37 -2.11
CA GLU A 35 5.03 -13.01 -2.61
C GLU A 35 3.80 -12.31 -2.03
N GLU A 36 2.81 -12.00 -2.84
CA GLU A 36 1.57 -11.38 -2.34
C GLU A 36 0.65 -12.44 -1.71
N TRP A 37 0.28 -12.22 -0.45
CA TRP A 37 -0.68 -13.05 0.28
C TRP A 37 -1.96 -12.29 0.59
N ALA A 38 -3.09 -12.96 0.43
CA ALA A 38 -4.40 -12.46 0.83
C ALA A 38 -4.96 -13.34 1.96
N THR A 39 -5.26 -12.73 3.10
CA THR A 39 -5.91 -13.39 4.24
C THR A 39 -7.37 -12.95 4.34
N PRO A 40 -8.24 -13.72 5.00
CA PRO A 40 -9.61 -13.29 5.26
C PRO A 40 -9.70 -11.93 5.94
N ILE A 41 -10.73 -11.16 5.63
CA ILE A 41 -10.99 -9.85 6.27
C ILE A 41 -11.58 -9.98 7.68
N PHE A 42 -12.06 -11.15 8.06
CA PHE A 42 -12.47 -11.49 9.41
C PHE A 42 -11.82 -12.80 9.86
N GLU A 43 -11.48 -12.88 11.12
CA GLU A 43 -10.78 -14.00 11.74
C GLU A 43 -11.46 -14.34 13.06
N ALA A 44 -11.16 -15.51 13.63
CA ALA A 44 -11.49 -15.78 15.01
C ALA A 44 -10.90 -14.68 15.93
N THR A 45 -11.70 -14.16 16.84
CA THR A 45 -11.27 -13.04 17.73
C THR A 45 -9.98 -13.35 18.48
N SER A 46 -9.72 -14.62 18.78
CA SER A 46 -8.49 -15.08 19.44
C SER A 46 -7.21 -14.82 18.64
N VAL A 47 -7.28 -14.66 17.33
CA VAL A 47 -6.13 -14.31 16.47
C VAL A 47 -5.58 -12.94 16.86
N PHE A 48 -6.45 -11.98 17.12
CA PHE A 48 -6.05 -10.63 17.49
C PHE A 48 -5.89 -10.44 19.00
N ALA A 49 -6.75 -11.03 19.82
CA ALA A 49 -6.71 -10.88 21.26
C ALA A 49 -5.40 -11.42 21.86
N ARG A 50 -4.88 -12.55 21.34
CA ARG A 50 -3.61 -13.12 21.83
C ARG A 50 -2.38 -12.31 21.43
N THR A 51 -2.39 -11.71 20.26
CA THR A 51 -1.19 -11.15 19.63
C THR A 51 -1.02 -9.66 19.83
N LEU A 52 -2.12 -8.91 19.91
CA LEU A 52 -2.05 -7.45 20.02
C LEU A 52 -1.89 -6.94 21.46
N GLY A 53 -1.93 -7.84 22.45
CA GLY A 53 -1.85 -7.54 23.88
C GLY A 53 -3.18 -7.05 24.45
N ASP A 54 -3.60 -7.66 25.57
CA ASP A 54 -4.87 -7.36 26.28
C ASP A 54 -5.00 -5.89 26.74
N THR A 55 -3.89 -5.15 26.77
CA THR A 55 -3.85 -3.75 27.21
C THR A 55 -3.81 -2.75 26.04
N SER A 56 -3.73 -3.23 24.79
CA SER A 56 -3.70 -2.34 23.62
C SER A 56 -5.07 -1.66 23.41
N ASP A 57 -5.05 -0.40 22.99
CA ASP A 57 -6.29 0.32 22.66
C ASP A 57 -7.04 -0.36 21.52
N VAL A 58 -6.33 -1.00 20.59
CA VAL A 58 -6.91 -1.75 19.49
C VAL A 58 -7.80 -2.87 20.01
N VAL A 59 -7.30 -3.73 20.93
CA VAL A 59 -8.07 -4.84 21.50
C VAL A 59 -9.19 -4.36 22.40
N THR A 60 -8.90 -3.37 23.25
CA THR A 60 -9.85 -2.95 24.30
C THR A 60 -11.00 -2.07 23.82
N LYS A 61 -10.81 -1.32 22.70
CA LYS A 61 -11.76 -0.26 22.31
C LYS A 61 -12.08 -0.20 20.81
N GLU A 62 -11.21 -0.76 19.93
CA GLU A 62 -11.28 -0.44 18.50
C GLU A 62 -11.67 -1.62 17.60
N MET A 63 -11.71 -2.85 18.11
CA MET A 63 -12.09 -4.01 17.30
C MET A 63 -13.60 -4.02 16.99
N TYR A 64 -13.94 -4.40 15.76
CA TYR A 64 -15.29 -4.78 15.37
C TYR A 64 -15.46 -6.28 15.57
N THR A 65 -16.00 -6.66 16.71
CA THR A 65 -16.22 -8.07 17.10
C THR A 65 -17.70 -8.37 17.16
N PHE A 66 -18.09 -9.53 16.65
CA PHE A 66 -19.47 -10.02 16.67
C PHE A 66 -19.50 -11.55 16.71
N GLU A 67 -20.63 -12.12 17.10
CA GLU A 67 -20.87 -13.56 17.02
C GLU A 67 -21.46 -13.88 15.63
N ASP A 68 -20.96 -14.92 15.01
CA ASP A 68 -21.55 -15.45 13.79
C ASP A 68 -22.83 -16.28 14.11
N ARG A 69 -23.49 -16.82 13.09
CA ARG A 69 -24.70 -17.64 13.29
C ARG A 69 -24.43 -18.95 14.01
N GLY A 70 -23.22 -19.42 14.06
CA GLY A 70 -22.76 -20.61 14.79
C GLY A 70 -22.48 -20.34 16.26
N GLY A 71 -22.38 -19.05 16.65
CA GLY A 71 -21.99 -18.61 17.99
C GLY A 71 -20.51 -18.41 18.16
N ASP A 72 -19.72 -18.48 17.07
CA ASP A 72 -18.29 -18.22 17.12
C ASP A 72 -18.01 -16.71 17.14
N SER A 73 -17.08 -16.30 18.01
CA SER A 73 -16.64 -14.91 18.09
C SER A 73 -15.66 -14.60 16.97
N VAL A 74 -16.04 -13.69 16.07
CA VAL A 74 -15.24 -13.25 14.92
C VAL A 74 -15.00 -11.75 14.97
N THR A 75 -13.87 -11.31 14.43
CA THR A 75 -13.42 -9.92 14.43
C THR A 75 -13.01 -9.50 13.02
N LEU A 76 -13.49 -8.35 12.56
CA LEU A 76 -12.94 -7.70 11.36
C LEU A 76 -11.50 -7.28 11.65
N ARG A 77 -10.55 -7.69 10.81
CA ARG A 77 -9.11 -7.48 11.05
C ARG A 77 -8.76 -6.00 11.26
N PRO A 78 -8.17 -5.64 12.42
CA PRO A 78 -7.71 -4.28 12.70
C PRO A 78 -6.32 -3.98 12.12
N GLU A 79 -5.59 -5.02 11.73
CA GLU A 79 -4.27 -5.06 11.10
C GLU A 79 -4.10 -6.42 10.43
N ASN A 80 -3.02 -6.65 9.68
CA ASN A 80 -2.89 -7.94 8.97
C ASN A 80 -1.65 -8.77 9.32
N THR A 81 -0.71 -8.27 10.09
CA THR A 81 0.47 -9.05 10.54
C THR A 81 0.03 -10.33 11.26
N ALA A 82 -0.95 -10.23 12.18
CA ALA A 82 -1.53 -11.39 12.86
C ALA A 82 -2.18 -12.38 11.88
N GLY A 83 -2.89 -11.88 10.86
CA GLY A 83 -3.48 -12.70 9.80
C GLY A 83 -2.44 -13.44 8.96
N ILE A 84 -1.32 -12.79 8.62
CA ILE A 84 -0.19 -13.39 7.90
C ILE A 84 0.47 -14.48 8.76
N VAL A 85 0.75 -14.20 10.03
CA VAL A 85 1.34 -15.19 10.95
C VAL A 85 0.39 -16.38 11.15
N ARG A 86 -0.91 -16.15 11.33
CA ARG A 86 -1.92 -17.22 11.39
C ARG A 86 -1.88 -18.07 10.11
N ALA A 87 -1.81 -17.44 8.93
CA ALA A 87 -1.72 -18.13 7.64
C ALA A 87 -0.44 -18.98 7.54
N LEU A 88 0.72 -18.46 7.98
CA LEU A 88 1.98 -19.19 8.04
C LEU A 88 1.84 -20.48 8.87
N VAL A 89 1.22 -20.38 10.04
CA VAL A 89 1.04 -21.52 10.96
C VAL A 89 -0.01 -22.50 10.44
N SER A 90 -1.21 -22.01 10.09
CA SER A 90 -2.35 -22.86 9.72
C SER A 90 -2.17 -23.63 8.40
N ASN A 91 -1.33 -23.14 7.51
CA ASN A 91 -0.97 -23.84 6.26
C ASN A 91 0.32 -24.67 6.38
N GLY A 92 0.89 -24.81 7.57
CA GLY A 92 2.11 -25.60 7.80
C GLY A 92 3.36 -25.01 7.14
N LEU A 93 3.33 -23.72 6.76
CA LEU A 93 4.44 -23.08 6.04
C LEU A 93 5.62 -22.78 6.96
N ALA A 94 5.40 -22.65 8.26
CA ALA A 94 6.45 -22.45 9.27
C ALA A 94 7.39 -23.65 9.42
N GLN A 95 7.00 -24.84 8.95
CA GLN A 95 7.81 -26.07 8.93
C GLN A 95 8.50 -26.30 7.58
N GLN A 96 8.30 -25.43 6.61
CA GLN A 96 8.90 -25.49 5.28
C GLN A 96 10.15 -24.61 5.18
N ALA A 97 10.67 -24.43 3.96
CA ALA A 97 11.82 -23.56 3.72
C ALA A 97 11.52 -22.10 4.12
N LEU A 98 12.32 -21.56 5.02
CA LEU A 98 12.34 -20.16 5.44
C LEU A 98 13.66 -19.50 4.98
N PRO A 99 13.76 -18.17 4.84
CA PRO A 99 12.70 -17.20 5.12
C PRO A 99 11.66 -17.14 4.02
N ARG A 100 10.44 -16.70 4.38
CA ARG A 100 9.42 -16.28 3.44
C ARG A 100 9.28 -14.77 3.50
N LYS A 101 9.21 -14.15 2.33
CA LYS A 101 8.98 -12.72 2.17
C LYS A 101 7.57 -12.50 1.63
N VAL A 102 6.77 -11.74 2.34
CA VAL A 102 5.33 -11.61 2.07
C VAL A 102 4.96 -10.13 1.96
N PHE A 103 4.21 -9.80 0.92
CA PHE A 103 3.49 -8.55 0.77
C PHE A 103 1.99 -8.76 0.94
N TYR A 104 1.29 -7.78 1.46
CA TYR A 104 -0.17 -7.76 1.46
C TYR A 104 -0.73 -6.36 1.23
N ALA A 105 -1.93 -6.30 0.66
CA ALA A 105 -2.70 -5.08 0.52
C ALA A 105 -4.19 -5.38 0.80
N GLY A 106 -4.87 -4.50 1.52
CA GLY A 106 -6.31 -4.68 1.74
C GLY A 106 -6.91 -3.85 2.85
N PRO A 107 -8.26 -3.98 3.03
CA PRO A 107 -9.00 -3.22 4.02
C PRO A 107 -8.76 -3.71 5.44
N MET A 108 -8.72 -2.75 6.39
CA MET A 108 -8.65 -2.94 7.84
C MET A 108 -9.79 -2.17 8.50
N PHE A 109 -10.12 -2.55 9.74
CA PHE A 109 -11.29 -2.02 10.43
C PHE A 109 -10.97 -1.67 11.88
N ARG A 110 -11.16 -0.38 12.26
CA ARG A 110 -10.99 0.08 13.64
C ARG A 110 -12.09 1.05 14.02
N TYR A 111 -12.69 0.86 15.17
CA TYR A 111 -13.72 1.76 15.70
C TYR A 111 -13.06 3.02 16.30
N GLU A 112 -12.38 3.77 15.46
CA GLU A 112 -11.76 5.04 15.83
C GLU A 112 -12.70 6.23 15.61
N ARG A 113 -12.36 7.36 16.28
CA ARG A 113 -13.01 8.64 15.96
C ARG A 113 -12.55 9.10 14.59
N PRO A 114 -13.47 9.25 13.61
CA PRO A 114 -13.11 9.65 12.25
C PRO A 114 -12.45 11.05 12.24
N GLN A 115 -11.35 11.16 11.52
CA GLN A 115 -10.66 12.42 11.23
C GLN A 115 -9.87 12.25 9.91
N LYS A 116 -9.27 13.34 9.39
CA LYS A 116 -8.50 13.28 8.16
C LYS A 116 -7.40 12.19 8.27
N GLY A 117 -7.31 11.29 7.29
CA GLY A 117 -6.38 10.16 7.28
C GLY A 117 -6.70 9.03 8.28
N ARG A 118 -7.83 9.08 9.03
CA ARG A 118 -8.32 8.03 9.92
C ARG A 118 -9.76 7.70 9.63
N TYR A 119 -10.00 6.49 9.19
CA TYR A 119 -11.30 5.95 8.85
C TYR A 119 -11.58 4.69 9.67
N ARG A 120 -12.83 4.30 9.78
CA ARG A 120 -13.23 3.05 10.43
C ARG A 120 -13.01 1.84 9.55
N GLN A 121 -13.13 2.03 8.23
CA GLN A 121 -12.57 1.17 7.21
C GLN A 121 -11.47 1.94 6.51
N PHE A 122 -10.26 1.42 6.51
CA PHE A 122 -9.06 1.98 5.88
C PHE A 122 -8.27 0.86 5.23
N HIS A 123 -7.25 1.19 4.47
CA HIS A 123 -6.44 0.17 3.79
C HIS A 123 -4.99 0.23 4.29
N GLN A 124 -4.40 -0.95 4.36
CA GLN A 124 -2.98 -1.10 4.60
C GLN A 124 -2.31 -1.84 3.44
N ILE A 125 -1.10 -1.43 3.14
CA ILE A 125 -0.07 -2.26 2.53
C ILE A 125 0.91 -2.66 3.64
N GLY A 126 1.52 -3.84 3.50
CA GLY A 126 2.52 -4.30 4.44
C GLY A 126 3.46 -5.32 3.85
N ALA A 127 4.64 -5.41 4.43
CA ALA A 127 5.69 -6.35 4.06
C ALA A 127 6.22 -7.06 5.30
N GLU A 128 6.37 -8.37 5.21
CA GLU A 128 6.81 -9.22 6.31
C GLU A 128 7.90 -10.17 5.81
N ILE A 129 9.01 -10.29 6.56
CA ILE A 129 10.06 -11.29 6.37
C ILE A 129 9.95 -12.27 7.53
N LEU A 130 9.56 -13.51 7.24
CA LEU A 130 9.21 -14.53 8.20
C LEU A 130 10.31 -15.60 8.21
N GLY A 131 11.01 -15.75 9.33
CA GLY A 131 12.05 -16.77 9.51
C GLY A 131 13.47 -16.30 9.26
N ALA A 132 13.75 -14.99 9.40
CA ALA A 132 15.11 -14.44 9.34
C ALA A 132 15.48 -13.77 10.66
N ALA A 133 16.54 -14.27 11.30
CA ALA A 133 17.04 -13.75 12.57
C ALA A 133 18.07 -12.63 12.39
N GLU A 134 18.63 -12.50 11.21
CA GLU A 134 19.76 -11.63 10.91
C GLU A 134 19.34 -10.14 10.80
N PRO A 135 20.18 -9.20 11.29
CA PRO A 135 19.92 -7.75 11.20
C PRO A 135 19.73 -7.24 9.77
N LEU A 136 20.27 -7.99 8.79
CA LEU A 136 20.12 -7.65 7.37
C LEU A 136 18.65 -7.68 6.93
N ALA A 137 17.84 -8.60 7.47
CA ALA A 137 16.41 -8.69 7.15
C ALA A 137 15.65 -7.44 7.62
N ASP A 138 16.01 -6.89 8.78
CA ASP A 138 15.44 -5.64 9.29
C ASP A 138 15.76 -4.47 8.36
N ALA A 139 17.02 -4.35 7.96
CA ALA A 139 17.44 -3.29 7.06
C ALA A 139 16.82 -3.43 5.65
N GLU A 140 16.68 -4.66 5.13
CA GLU A 140 16.08 -4.94 3.83
C GLU A 140 14.61 -4.55 3.79
N VAL A 141 13.82 -4.94 4.80
CA VAL A 141 12.39 -4.59 4.83
C VAL A 141 12.17 -3.08 5.00
N ILE A 142 13.04 -2.40 5.76
CA ILE A 142 13.03 -0.93 5.87
C ILE A 142 13.39 -0.28 4.53
N ALA A 143 14.45 -0.77 3.84
CA ALA A 143 14.85 -0.27 2.54
C ALA A 143 13.75 -0.44 1.48
N CYS A 144 13.04 -1.58 1.51
CA CYS A 144 11.85 -1.79 0.68
C CYS A 144 10.77 -0.71 0.93
N GLY A 145 10.48 -0.42 2.19
CA GLY A 145 9.54 0.65 2.56
C GLY A 145 10.00 2.03 2.08
N TRP A 146 11.28 2.34 2.24
CA TRP A 146 11.88 3.59 1.75
C TRP A 146 11.78 3.73 0.24
N GLN A 147 12.07 2.67 -0.51
CA GLN A 147 11.96 2.68 -1.96
C GLN A 147 10.52 2.89 -2.44
N ILE A 148 9.51 2.37 -1.73
CA ILE A 148 8.10 2.67 -2.04
C ILE A 148 7.83 4.18 -1.90
N LEU A 149 8.31 4.83 -0.83
CA LEU A 149 8.13 6.26 -0.64
C LEU A 149 8.81 7.07 -1.75
N GLN A 150 10.01 6.67 -2.18
CA GLN A 150 10.73 7.28 -3.30
C GLN A 150 9.98 7.12 -4.64
N GLN A 151 9.50 5.92 -4.94
CA GLN A 151 8.74 5.64 -6.18
C GLN A 151 7.40 6.41 -6.22
N LEU A 152 6.82 6.69 -5.05
CA LEU A 152 5.63 7.54 -4.93
C LEU A 152 5.97 9.04 -5.00
N GLY A 153 7.26 9.43 -4.99
CA GLY A 153 7.70 10.83 -4.96
C GLY A 153 7.31 11.57 -3.68
N ILE A 154 7.23 10.86 -2.55
CA ILE A 154 6.80 11.42 -1.25
C ILE A 154 7.86 11.30 -0.16
N ASP A 155 9.07 10.87 -0.49
CA ASP A 155 10.21 10.74 0.42
C ASP A 155 10.72 12.09 0.93
N ASP A 156 10.52 13.18 0.19
CA ASP A 156 10.84 14.52 0.68
C ASP A 156 9.97 14.89 1.89
N GLY A 157 10.62 15.28 2.97
CA GLY A 157 9.96 15.58 4.25
C GLY A 157 9.47 14.35 5.03
N VAL A 158 9.87 13.13 4.62
CA VAL A 158 9.70 11.91 5.42
C VAL A 158 11.04 11.52 6.07
N VAL A 159 11.00 11.24 7.36
CA VAL A 159 12.17 10.83 8.15
C VAL A 159 11.95 9.43 8.70
N LEU A 160 12.90 8.53 8.48
CA LEU A 160 12.97 7.26 9.20
C LEU A 160 13.46 7.50 10.63
N GLU A 161 12.62 7.30 11.60
CA GLU A 161 13.01 7.21 13.00
C GLU A 161 13.24 5.76 13.36
N LEU A 162 14.40 5.47 13.98
CA LEU A 162 14.86 4.14 14.30
C LEU A 162 15.13 4.00 15.80
N ASN A 163 14.75 2.89 16.38
CA ASN A 163 15.05 2.49 17.75
C ASN A 163 15.28 0.98 17.84
N THR A 164 15.74 0.52 19.00
CA THR A 164 15.70 -0.87 19.41
C THR A 164 14.92 -1.01 20.71
N LEU A 165 14.17 -2.10 20.85
CA LEU A 165 13.55 -2.52 22.10
C LEU A 165 14.40 -3.53 22.85
N GLY A 166 15.55 -3.92 22.28
CA GLY A 166 16.47 -4.90 22.82
C GLY A 166 15.91 -6.34 22.86
N ASP A 167 16.72 -7.22 23.38
CA ASP A 167 16.34 -8.59 23.73
C ASP A 167 15.56 -8.63 25.06
N THR A 168 15.16 -9.82 25.49
CA THR A 168 14.40 -9.98 26.74
C THR A 168 15.15 -9.46 27.96
N PRO A 169 16.45 -9.79 28.18
CA PRO A 169 17.19 -9.21 29.31
C PRO A 169 17.28 -7.68 29.28
N SER A 170 17.52 -7.09 28.12
CA SER A 170 17.54 -5.63 27.94
C SER A 170 16.19 -5.00 28.33
N ARG A 171 15.09 -5.58 27.84
CA ARG A 171 13.73 -5.10 28.15
C ARG A 171 13.38 -5.21 29.63
N ASP A 172 13.77 -6.30 30.28
CA ASP A 172 13.53 -6.50 31.72
C ASP A 172 14.30 -5.49 32.56
N ALA A 173 15.57 -5.24 32.24
CA ALA A 173 16.38 -4.22 32.89
C ALA A 173 15.80 -2.80 32.67
N TYR A 174 15.43 -2.49 31.44
CA TYR A 174 14.82 -1.21 31.10
C TYR A 174 13.46 -1.00 31.80
N ARG A 175 12.62 -2.04 31.81
CA ARG A 175 11.34 -2.00 32.54
C ARG A 175 11.55 -1.70 34.02
N ALA A 176 12.51 -2.36 34.66
CA ALA A 176 12.83 -2.10 36.07
C ALA A 176 13.27 -0.66 36.30
N ALA A 177 14.13 -0.11 35.40
CA ALA A 177 14.56 1.28 35.48
C ALA A 177 13.38 2.27 35.31
N LEU A 178 12.49 2.02 34.34
CA LEU A 178 11.28 2.84 34.13
C LEU A 178 10.33 2.79 35.33
N VAL A 179 10.10 1.60 35.90
CA VAL A 179 9.28 1.45 37.13
C VAL A 179 9.87 2.25 38.27
N ALA A 180 11.17 2.15 38.51
CA ALA A 180 11.84 2.92 39.57
C ALA A 180 11.70 4.43 39.34
N TYR A 181 11.97 4.89 38.12
CA TYR A 181 11.88 6.30 37.74
C TYR A 181 10.45 6.86 37.88
N PHE A 182 9.46 6.22 37.28
CA PHE A 182 8.07 6.70 37.33
C PHE A 182 7.44 6.55 38.72
N THR A 183 7.86 5.56 39.51
CA THR A 183 7.40 5.44 40.92
C THR A 183 7.86 6.63 41.75
N ALA A 184 9.11 7.09 41.58
CA ALA A 184 9.63 8.29 42.24
C ALA A 184 8.90 9.58 41.82
N HIS A 185 8.21 9.56 40.70
CA HIS A 185 7.47 10.71 40.15
C HIS A 185 5.95 10.47 40.08
N ARG A 186 5.41 9.48 40.82
CA ARG A 186 4.02 9.00 40.66
C ARG A 186 2.99 10.12 40.79
N ASP A 187 3.20 11.05 41.71
CA ASP A 187 2.27 12.17 41.98
C ASP A 187 2.18 13.17 40.82
N ARG A 188 3.14 13.13 39.89
CA ARG A 188 3.19 13.99 38.70
C ARG A 188 2.63 13.33 37.46
N LEU A 189 2.38 12.02 37.50
CA LEU A 189 1.79 11.28 36.40
C LEU A 189 0.28 11.51 36.31
N SER A 190 -0.24 11.52 35.09
CA SER A 190 -1.68 11.48 34.83
C SER A 190 -2.31 10.21 35.42
N GLU A 191 -3.61 10.22 35.72
CA GLU A 191 -4.32 9.06 36.26
C GLU A 191 -4.18 7.82 35.33
N ASP A 192 -4.20 8.04 34.01
CA ASP A 192 -4.00 6.98 33.02
C ASP A 192 -2.59 6.39 33.10
N SER A 193 -1.58 7.25 33.23
CA SER A 193 -0.19 6.82 33.33
C SER A 193 0.13 6.13 34.66
N GLN A 194 -0.56 6.51 35.76
CA GLN A 194 -0.47 5.77 37.02
C GLN A 194 -1.01 4.33 36.88
N LYS A 195 -2.11 4.15 36.15
CA LYS A 195 -2.64 2.79 35.85
C LYS A 195 -1.70 1.99 34.93
N ARG A 196 -1.08 2.67 33.95
CA ARG A 196 -0.08 2.07 33.05
C ARG A 196 1.19 1.66 33.78
N LEU A 197 1.62 2.40 34.78
CA LEU A 197 2.79 2.07 35.61
C LEU A 197 2.68 0.68 36.24
N GLU A 198 1.48 0.30 36.66
CA GLU A 198 1.21 -1.00 37.29
C GLU A 198 1.15 -2.14 36.27
N LYS A 199 0.65 -1.89 35.06
CA LYS A 199 0.42 -2.90 34.02
C LYS A 199 1.54 -2.99 32.99
N ASN A 200 1.84 -1.87 32.35
CA ASN A 200 2.84 -1.76 31.29
C ASN A 200 3.49 -0.37 31.28
N PRO A 201 4.59 -0.15 32.01
CA PRO A 201 5.24 1.16 32.16
C PRO A 201 5.77 1.72 30.83
N LEU A 202 6.10 0.86 29.84
CA LEU A 202 6.51 1.30 28.50
C LEU A 202 5.44 2.15 27.80
N ARG A 203 4.14 1.93 28.10
CA ARG A 203 3.03 2.72 27.57
C ARG A 203 2.96 4.15 28.08
N ILE A 204 3.69 4.48 29.15
CA ILE A 204 3.80 5.87 29.64
C ILE A 204 4.62 6.71 28.65
N LEU A 205 5.61 6.10 27.99
CA LEU A 205 6.46 6.77 27.00
C LEU A 205 5.69 7.32 25.79
N ASP A 206 4.52 6.73 25.47
CA ASP A 206 3.62 7.16 24.40
C ASP A 206 2.43 8.01 24.93
N SER A 207 2.55 8.56 26.14
CA SER A 207 1.49 9.40 26.69
C SER A 207 1.34 10.71 25.91
N LYS A 208 0.09 11.11 25.69
CA LYS A 208 -0.26 12.37 25.05
C LYS A 208 -0.43 13.52 26.05
N ASP A 209 -0.48 13.22 27.35
CA ASP A 209 -0.57 14.20 28.41
C ASP A 209 0.69 15.07 28.48
N ALA A 210 0.52 16.37 28.68
CA ALA A 210 1.64 17.31 28.68
C ALA A 210 2.55 17.14 29.90
N GLY A 211 1.99 16.79 31.08
CA GLY A 211 2.75 16.51 32.30
C GLY A 211 3.56 15.25 32.19
N ASP A 212 2.96 14.17 31.62
CA ASP A 212 3.65 12.92 31.36
C ASP A 212 4.79 13.12 30.35
N LYS A 213 4.58 13.87 29.27
CA LYS A 213 5.62 14.17 28.27
C LYS A 213 6.84 14.86 28.88
N ALA A 214 6.63 15.77 29.81
CA ALA A 214 7.73 16.43 30.52
C ALA A 214 8.55 15.43 31.35
N LEU A 215 7.89 14.45 31.99
CA LEU A 215 8.57 13.36 32.71
C LEU A 215 9.28 12.39 31.79
N VAL A 216 8.65 12.05 30.68
CA VAL A 216 9.21 11.12 29.68
C VAL A 216 10.49 11.68 29.05
N ALA A 217 10.60 13.01 28.91
CA ALA A 217 11.81 13.63 28.35
C ALA A 217 13.09 13.25 29.13
N ASP A 218 12.98 13.17 30.47
CA ASP A 218 14.11 12.88 31.38
C ASP A 218 14.16 11.40 31.82
N ALA A 219 13.25 10.55 31.33
CA ALA A 219 13.22 9.13 31.68
C ALA A 219 14.43 8.38 31.10
N PRO A 220 14.89 7.29 31.75
CA PRO A 220 15.91 6.40 31.19
C PRO A 220 15.61 5.98 29.75
N THR A 221 16.62 5.66 28.99
CA THR A 221 16.50 5.14 27.62
C THR A 221 16.85 3.64 27.57
N ILE A 222 16.30 2.94 26.60
CA ILE A 222 16.63 1.51 26.38
C ILE A 222 18.12 1.30 26.11
N HIS A 223 18.78 2.26 25.45
CA HIS A 223 20.20 2.20 25.07
C HIS A 223 21.14 2.05 26.28
N GLU A 224 20.72 2.52 27.46
CA GLU A 224 21.47 2.39 28.71
C GLU A 224 21.39 0.98 29.33
N HIS A 225 20.51 0.13 28.80
CA HIS A 225 20.16 -1.18 29.35
C HIS A 225 20.32 -2.33 28.33
N LEU A 226 20.89 -2.06 27.16
CA LEU A 226 21.10 -3.08 26.14
C LEU A 226 22.17 -4.07 26.60
N THR A 227 21.94 -5.36 26.34
CA THR A 227 23.01 -6.35 26.35
C THR A 227 24.02 -6.06 25.24
N PRO A 228 25.26 -6.54 25.33
CA PRO A 228 26.22 -6.42 24.24
C PRO A 228 25.71 -6.97 22.91
N GLU A 229 24.98 -8.07 22.95
CA GLU A 229 24.38 -8.74 21.78
C GLU A 229 23.28 -7.87 21.15
N ALA A 230 22.39 -7.30 21.96
CA ALA A 230 21.33 -6.41 21.48
C ALA A 230 21.89 -5.09 20.93
N ALA A 231 22.94 -4.56 21.54
CA ALA A 231 23.63 -3.37 21.06
C ALA A 231 24.31 -3.62 19.70
N GLU A 232 25.00 -4.78 19.54
CA GLU A 232 25.62 -5.16 18.27
C GLU A 232 24.57 -5.42 17.17
N PHE A 233 23.44 -6.05 17.51
CA PHE A 233 22.32 -6.25 16.59
C PHE A 233 21.85 -4.90 16.02
N HIS A 234 21.56 -3.94 16.91
CA HIS A 234 21.12 -2.60 16.50
C HIS A 234 22.18 -1.88 15.66
N ALA A 235 23.46 -1.96 16.04
CA ALA A 235 24.55 -1.40 15.27
C ALA A 235 24.69 -2.05 13.88
N ALA A 236 24.45 -3.36 13.77
CA ALA A 236 24.45 -4.07 12.49
C ALA A 236 23.30 -3.61 11.57
N VAL A 237 22.08 -3.44 12.10
CA VAL A 237 20.96 -2.86 11.33
C VAL A 237 21.35 -1.50 10.74
N LYS A 238 21.93 -0.61 11.54
CA LYS A 238 22.36 0.72 11.12
C LYS A 238 23.42 0.65 10.00
N ARG A 239 24.44 -0.21 10.15
CA ARG A 239 25.45 -0.43 9.10
C ARG A 239 24.85 -0.93 7.78
N HIS A 240 23.81 -1.77 7.85
CA HIS A 240 23.10 -2.23 6.64
C HIS A 240 22.25 -1.11 6.02
N LEU A 241 21.55 -0.30 6.82
CA LEU A 241 20.81 0.86 6.33
C LEU A 241 21.74 1.87 5.63
N ASP A 242 22.92 2.14 6.19
CA ASP A 242 23.94 2.99 5.57
C ASP A 242 24.35 2.45 4.19
N ARG A 243 24.50 1.12 4.04
CA ARG A 243 24.81 0.48 2.75
C ARG A 243 23.67 0.50 1.75
N PHE A 244 22.43 0.42 2.23
CA PHE A 244 21.24 0.58 1.39
C PHE A 244 20.98 2.05 1.02
N GLY A 245 21.73 2.99 1.62
CA GLY A 245 21.53 4.42 1.38
C GLY A 245 20.23 4.97 1.98
N VAL A 246 19.69 4.33 3.01
CA VAL A 246 18.47 4.76 3.71
C VAL A 246 18.84 5.72 4.83
N PRO A 247 18.44 7.01 4.74
CA PRO A 247 18.71 7.97 5.81
C PRO A 247 17.82 7.69 7.02
N TYR A 248 18.37 7.76 8.21
CA TYR A 248 17.62 7.56 9.44
C TYR A 248 18.05 8.51 10.56
N ARG A 249 17.21 8.63 11.58
CA ARG A 249 17.47 9.32 12.83
C ARG A 249 17.20 8.40 14.00
N ASP A 250 18.14 8.28 14.94
CA ASP A 250 17.88 7.55 16.19
C ASP A 250 16.84 8.31 17.03
N ASN A 251 15.81 7.57 17.48
CA ASN A 251 14.82 8.08 18.40
C ASN A 251 14.56 7.06 19.51
N PRO A 252 15.25 7.18 20.68
CA PRO A 252 15.13 6.23 21.79
C PRO A 252 13.76 6.26 22.48
N ARG A 253 12.87 7.13 22.06
CA ARG A 253 11.49 7.25 22.60
C ARG A 253 10.45 6.50 21.77
N ILE A 254 10.82 5.93 20.62
CA ILE A 254 9.90 5.08 19.89
C ILE A 254 9.58 3.84 20.72
N VAL A 255 8.30 3.68 21.03
CA VAL A 255 7.69 2.44 21.51
C VAL A 255 6.58 2.06 20.55
N ARG A 256 6.31 0.77 20.44
CA ARG A 256 5.28 0.30 19.51
C ARG A 256 3.94 0.13 20.22
N GLY A 257 2.86 0.43 19.50
CA GLY A 257 1.49 0.31 20.01
C GLY A 257 1.01 -1.14 20.26
N LEU A 258 1.80 -2.15 19.90
CA LEU A 258 1.51 -3.57 20.04
C LEU A 258 2.63 -4.25 20.85
N ASP A 259 2.28 -5.17 21.71
CA ASP A 259 3.21 -5.70 22.73
C ASP A 259 4.14 -6.80 22.21
N TYR A 260 3.95 -7.29 20.98
CA TYR A 260 4.74 -8.36 20.39
C TYR A 260 6.13 -7.96 19.87
N TYR A 261 6.45 -6.67 19.80
CA TYR A 261 7.71 -6.20 19.22
C TYR A 261 8.93 -6.49 20.11
N SER A 262 10.05 -6.83 19.46
CA SER A 262 11.39 -7.03 20.01
C SER A 262 12.42 -6.34 19.13
N HIS A 263 13.66 -6.15 19.62
CA HIS A 263 14.76 -5.56 18.85
C HIS A 263 14.34 -4.32 18.05
N THR A 264 14.46 -4.35 16.73
CA THR A 264 14.22 -3.21 15.84
C THR A 264 12.78 -2.68 15.94
N ALA A 265 12.65 -1.38 16.14
CA ALA A 265 11.40 -0.63 16.02
C ALA A 265 11.64 0.63 15.20
N PHE A 266 10.74 0.94 14.27
CA PHE A 266 10.92 2.09 13.37
C PHE A 266 9.60 2.70 12.92
N GLU A 267 9.67 3.97 12.56
CA GLU A 267 8.56 4.74 11.97
C GLU A 267 9.07 5.67 10.88
N PHE A 268 8.40 5.71 9.76
CA PHE A 268 8.54 6.78 8.79
C PHE A 268 7.54 7.88 9.15
N VAL A 269 8.06 9.04 9.48
CA VAL A 269 7.27 10.16 10.00
C VAL A 269 7.42 11.39 9.11
N THR A 270 6.34 12.18 9.03
CA THR A 270 6.31 13.46 8.32
C THR A 270 5.47 14.48 9.07
N ASP A 271 5.78 15.75 8.95
CA ASP A 271 4.97 16.86 9.48
C ASP A 271 3.86 17.31 8.52
N ARG A 272 3.90 16.87 7.24
CA ARG A 272 2.93 17.21 6.20
C ARG A 272 1.49 16.75 6.52
N LEU A 273 1.32 15.79 7.41
CA LEU A 273 0.01 15.27 7.87
C LEU A 273 -0.39 15.77 9.26
N GLY A 274 0.28 16.78 9.80
CA GLY A 274 0.03 17.35 11.11
C GLY A 274 0.25 16.34 12.24
N ALA A 275 -0.68 16.25 13.20
CA ALA A 275 -0.55 15.37 14.37
C ALA A 275 -0.56 13.86 14.06
N GLN A 276 -0.74 13.46 12.81
CA GLN A 276 -0.80 12.07 12.33
C GLN A 276 0.42 11.72 11.47
N GLY A 277 1.60 12.16 11.89
CA GLY A 277 2.82 12.13 11.11
C GLY A 277 3.34 10.75 10.68
N THR A 278 3.01 9.67 11.39
CA THR A 278 3.48 8.32 11.02
C THR A 278 2.74 7.79 9.79
N VAL A 279 3.46 7.54 8.70
CA VAL A 279 2.90 7.04 7.42
C VAL A 279 3.14 5.54 7.23
N MET A 280 4.26 5.03 7.75
CA MET A 280 4.63 3.61 7.74
C MET A 280 5.34 3.30 9.05
N ALA A 281 5.10 2.13 9.61
CA ALA A 281 5.72 1.75 10.87
C ALA A 281 5.84 0.24 11.00
N GLY A 282 6.91 -0.20 11.66
CA GLY A 282 7.19 -1.62 11.80
C GLY A 282 8.21 -1.94 12.88
N GLY A 283 8.71 -3.15 12.80
CA GLY A 283 9.74 -3.68 13.69
C GLY A 283 9.80 -5.20 13.67
N ARG A 284 10.67 -5.75 14.52
CA ARG A 284 10.89 -7.19 14.71
C ARG A 284 9.92 -7.74 15.75
N TYR A 285 9.43 -8.97 15.54
CA TYR A 285 8.44 -9.62 16.41
C TYR A 285 8.67 -11.16 16.48
N ASP A 286 9.75 -11.57 17.10
CA ASP A 286 10.23 -12.96 17.11
C ASP A 286 9.34 -13.95 17.88
N GLY A 287 8.52 -13.47 18.82
CA GLY A 287 7.63 -14.30 19.63
C GLY A 287 6.28 -14.64 19.01
N LEU A 288 5.83 -13.88 18.01
CA LEU A 288 4.43 -13.89 17.54
C LEU A 288 4.00 -15.23 16.94
N VAL A 289 4.86 -15.87 16.15
CA VAL A 289 4.55 -17.19 15.55
C VAL A 289 4.37 -18.25 16.63
N GLN A 290 5.21 -18.23 17.68
CA GLN A 290 5.11 -19.16 18.81
C GLN A 290 3.84 -18.91 19.64
N GLU A 291 3.44 -17.67 19.86
CA GLU A 291 2.19 -17.31 20.53
C GLU A 291 0.96 -17.83 19.77
N MET A 292 1.05 -17.93 18.46
CA MET A 292 0.02 -18.54 17.60
C MET A 292 0.10 -20.06 17.50
N GLY A 293 1.00 -20.71 18.22
CA GLY A 293 1.14 -22.16 18.26
C GLY A 293 2.06 -22.74 17.19
N GLY A 294 2.82 -21.90 16.48
CA GLY A 294 3.87 -22.32 15.56
C GLY A 294 5.22 -22.53 16.26
N PRO A 295 6.28 -22.89 15.52
CA PRO A 295 7.64 -22.93 16.02
C PRO A 295 8.18 -21.52 16.31
N ALA A 296 9.25 -21.41 17.11
CA ALA A 296 9.97 -20.16 17.28
C ALA A 296 10.51 -19.69 15.91
N THR A 297 10.00 -18.57 15.43
CA THR A 297 10.29 -18.08 14.07
C THR A 297 10.52 -16.57 14.14
N PRO A 298 11.77 -16.10 13.94
CA PRO A 298 12.08 -14.68 13.94
C PRO A 298 11.39 -13.99 12.76
N CYS A 299 10.76 -12.86 13.02
CA CYS A 299 10.02 -12.14 12.00
C CYS A 299 10.24 -10.63 12.13
N VAL A 300 10.21 -9.94 10.99
CA VAL A 300 10.26 -8.47 10.91
C VAL A 300 9.38 -7.98 9.77
N GLY A 301 8.73 -6.85 9.96
CA GLY A 301 7.86 -6.28 8.92
C GLY A 301 7.38 -4.89 9.25
N TRP A 302 6.56 -4.35 8.35
CA TRP A 302 5.91 -3.05 8.52
C TRP A 302 4.53 -3.03 7.88
N ALA A 303 3.73 -2.08 8.32
CA ALA A 303 2.48 -1.70 7.68
C ALA A 303 2.43 -0.19 7.44
N ALA A 304 1.79 0.21 6.32
CA ALA A 304 1.55 1.59 5.95
C ALA A 304 0.08 1.82 5.63
N GLY A 305 -0.45 2.98 6.04
CA GLY A 305 -1.82 3.38 5.72
C GLY A 305 -1.92 3.95 4.32
N VAL A 306 -2.63 3.27 3.42
CA VAL A 306 -2.77 3.68 2.01
C VAL A 306 -3.37 5.08 1.89
N GLU A 307 -4.38 5.39 2.69
CA GLU A 307 -5.02 6.72 2.71
C GLU A 307 -4.05 7.83 3.08
N ARG A 308 -3.11 7.58 4.01
CA ARG A 308 -2.10 8.57 4.41
C ARG A 308 -1.05 8.79 3.34
N LEU A 309 -0.59 7.72 2.69
CA LEU A 309 0.32 7.82 1.56
C LEU A 309 -0.35 8.54 0.38
N ALA A 310 -1.60 8.20 0.08
CA ALA A 310 -2.37 8.86 -0.97
C ALA A 310 -2.63 10.35 -0.73
N GLU A 311 -2.71 10.79 0.54
CA GLU A 311 -2.83 12.21 0.90
C GLU A 311 -1.53 13.01 0.70
N LEU A 312 -0.38 12.34 0.66
CA LEU A 312 0.92 12.97 0.40
C LEU A 312 1.20 13.16 -1.08
N LEU A 313 0.53 12.43 -1.96
CA LEU A 313 0.67 12.59 -3.40
C LEU A 313 0.17 13.98 -3.83
N GLU A 314 0.98 14.73 -4.54
CA GLU A 314 0.62 16.06 -5.04
C GLU A 314 -0.51 15.98 -6.06
N GLU A 315 -0.37 15.06 -7.02
CA GLU A 315 -1.34 14.87 -8.09
C GLU A 315 -1.87 13.42 -8.11
N ALA A 316 -3.08 13.26 -8.61
CA ALA A 316 -3.61 11.94 -8.91
C ALA A 316 -3.06 11.49 -10.27
N PRO A 317 -2.79 10.20 -10.48
CA PRO A 317 -2.49 9.69 -11.81
C PRO A 317 -3.58 10.10 -12.80
N GLU A 318 -3.18 10.40 -14.03
CA GLU A 318 -4.12 10.76 -15.10
C GLU A 318 -5.19 9.67 -15.28
N PRO A 319 -6.44 10.06 -15.52
CA PRO A 319 -7.49 9.10 -15.84
C PRO A 319 -7.21 8.46 -17.21
N VAL A 320 -7.64 7.21 -17.39
CA VAL A 320 -7.67 6.59 -18.70
C VAL A 320 -8.57 7.44 -19.63
N ARG A 321 -8.02 7.87 -20.76
CA ARG A 321 -8.70 8.67 -21.77
C ARG A 321 -8.99 7.76 -22.97
N PRO A 322 -10.18 7.15 -23.07
CA PRO A 322 -10.47 6.17 -24.12
C PRO A 322 -10.58 6.85 -25.49
N VAL A 323 -10.30 6.11 -26.54
CA VAL A 323 -10.69 6.46 -27.92
C VAL A 323 -12.20 6.42 -28.03
N ALA A 324 -12.82 7.46 -28.59
CA ALA A 324 -14.23 7.45 -28.87
C ALA A 324 -14.49 6.88 -30.29
N VAL A 325 -15.11 5.74 -30.41
CA VAL A 325 -15.61 5.24 -31.69
C VAL A 325 -16.97 5.89 -31.98
N VAL A 326 -17.06 6.58 -33.12
CA VAL A 326 -18.19 7.48 -33.44
C VAL A 326 -18.81 7.12 -34.77
N PRO A 327 -19.83 6.23 -34.80
CA PRO A 327 -20.63 6.03 -35.98
C PRO A 327 -21.45 7.31 -36.30
N VAL A 328 -21.50 7.69 -37.56
CA VAL A 328 -22.21 8.91 -38.01
C VAL A 328 -23.72 8.74 -37.87
N SER A 329 -24.23 7.55 -38.18
CA SER A 329 -25.64 7.18 -38.03
C SER A 329 -25.82 5.79 -37.43
N GLU A 330 -27.05 5.30 -37.35
CA GLU A 330 -27.35 3.93 -36.89
C GLU A 330 -26.88 2.86 -37.90
N ALA A 331 -26.78 3.22 -39.18
CA ALA A 331 -26.34 2.28 -40.23
C ALA A 331 -24.90 1.80 -40.03
N GLU A 332 -24.04 2.67 -39.48
CA GLU A 332 -22.63 2.37 -39.22
C GLU A 332 -22.35 1.78 -37.81
N GLU A 333 -23.39 1.51 -37.01
CA GLU A 333 -23.19 0.93 -35.67
C GLU A 333 -22.56 -0.47 -35.71
N GLY A 334 -22.88 -1.29 -36.70
CA GLY A 334 -22.27 -2.61 -36.88
C GLY A 334 -20.75 -2.52 -37.07
N PRO A 335 -20.26 -1.87 -38.14
CA PRO A 335 -18.83 -1.64 -38.34
C PRO A 335 -18.13 -0.94 -37.17
N ALA A 336 -18.81 0.01 -36.52
CA ALA A 336 -18.26 0.70 -35.34
C ALA A 336 -18.06 -0.25 -34.13
N VAL A 337 -18.94 -1.22 -33.95
CA VAL A 337 -18.80 -2.23 -32.89
C VAL A 337 -17.64 -3.19 -33.19
N GLU A 338 -17.45 -3.59 -34.45
CA GLU A 338 -16.32 -4.41 -34.87
C GLU A 338 -15.00 -3.68 -34.65
N LEU A 339 -14.91 -2.42 -35.03
CA LEU A 339 -13.76 -1.55 -34.77
C LEU A 339 -13.50 -1.37 -33.28
N LEU A 340 -14.54 -1.10 -32.49
CA LEU A 340 -14.44 -0.97 -31.04
C LEU A 340 -13.79 -2.21 -30.41
N GLN A 341 -14.23 -3.40 -30.85
CA GLN A 341 -13.70 -4.67 -30.36
C GLN A 341 -12.26 -4.92 -30.81
N MET A 342 -11.92 -4.53 -32.04
CA MET A 342 -10.55 -4.62 -32.55
C MET A 342 -9.59 -3.73 -31.73
N LEU A 343 -9.94 -2.47 -31.48
CA LEU A 343 -9.14 -1.57 -30.66
C LEU A 343 -8.93 -2.15 -29.24
N ARG A 344 -9.98 -2.67 -28.62
CA ARG A 344 -9.88 -3.31 -27.29
C ARG A 344 -9.02 -4.57 -27.30
N ALA A 345 -9.10 -5.38 -28.33
CA ALA A 345 -8.25 -6.57 -28.49
C ALA A 345 -6.77 -6.20 -28.67
N ALA A 346 -6.51 -5.03 -29.29
CA ALA A 346 -5.17 -4.44 -29.37
C ALA A 346 -4.74 -3.70 -28.09
N GLY A 347 -5.48 -3.79 -26.98
CA GLY A 347 -5.12 -3.13 -25.72
C GLY A 347 -5.47 -1.64 -25.66
N VAL A 348 -6.08 -1.06 -26.70
CA VAL A 348 -6.45 0.35 -26.73
C VAL A 348 -7.78 0.57 -25.99
N PRO A 349 -7.80 1.37 -24.90
CA PRO A 349 -9.05 1.74 -24.23
C PRO A 349 -9.97 2.47 -25.21
N ALA A 350 -11.15 1.93 -25.47
CA ALA A 350 -12.09 2.50 -26.43
C ALA A 350 -13.53 2.42 -25.92
N GLU A 351 -14.35 3.44 -26.23
CA GLU A 351 -15.80 3.46 -25.92
C GLU A 351 -16.63 3.95 -27.09
N ILE A 352 -17.90 3.61 -27.08
CA ILE A 352 -18.91 4.05 -28.04
C ILE A 352 -20.09 4.67 -27.32
N ALA A 353 -20.66 5.75 -27.85
CA ALA A 353 -21.90 6.31 -27.37
C ALA A 353 -23.10 5.44 -27.79
N TYR A 354 -23.89 4.96 -26.82
CA TYR A 354 -25.01 4.06 -27.07
C TYR A 354 -26.18 4.66 -27.88
N LYS A 355 -26.21 5.98 -28.03
CA LYS A 355 -27.24 6.69 -28.79
C LYS A 355 -26.84 8.12 -29.15
N GLY A 356 -27.51 8.69 -30.12
CA GLY A 356 -27.34 10.07 -30.51
C GLY A 356 -26.84 10.21 -31.94
N ASN A 357 -26.97 11.40 -32.52
CA ASN A 357 -26.36 11.74 -33.79
C ASN A 357 -24.87 12.09 -33.61
N LEU A 358 -24.14 12.25 -34.71
CA LEU A 358 -22.73 12.60 -34.73
C LEU A 358 -22.35 13.70 -33.74
N LYS A 359 -23.12 14.82 -33.74
CA LYS A 359 -22.86 15.96 -32.84
C LYS A 359 -22.89 15.54 -31.36
N LYS A 360 -23.93 14.82 -30.93
CA LYS A 360 -24.08 14.35 -29.54
C LYS A 360 -23.02 13.31 -29.15
N ARG A 361 -22.62 12.43 -30.09
CA ARG A 361 -21.56 11.44 -29.88
C ARG A 361 -20.20 12.16 -29.69
N MET A 362 -19.89 13.17 -30.51
CA MET A 362 -18.70 14.01 -30.37
C MET A 362 -18.69 14.85 -29.07
N GLU A 363 -19.82 15.45 -28.70
CA GLU A 363 -19.96 16.15 -27.41
C GLU A 363 -19.70 15.21 -26.22
N ARG A 364 -20.12 13.93 -26.32
CA ARG A 364 -19.82 12.93 -25.31
C ARG A 364 -18.34 12.61 -25.28
N ALA A 365 -17.69 12.37 -26.42
CA ALA A 365 -16.25 12.10 -26.51
C ALA A 365 -15.43 13.18 -25.79
N ASN A 366 -15.72 14.44 -26.06
CA ASN A 366 -15.07 15.57 -25.35
C ASN A 366 -15.37 15.56 -23.84
N ARG A 367 -16.59 15.28 -23.42
CA ARG A 367 -17.00 15.29 -22.00
C ARG A 367 -16.33 14.19 -21.19
N ILE A 368 -16.05 13.02 -21.77
CA ILE A 368 -15.33 11.93 -21.09
C ILE A 368 -13.81 12.06 -21.19
N GLY A 369 -13.33 13.14 -21.86
CA GLY A 369 -11.89 13.40 -21.99
C GLY A 369 -11.19 12.48 -22.98
N SER A 370 -11.89 11.96 -24.00
CA SER A 370 -11.23 11.17 -25.05
C SER A 370 -10.11 11.98 -25.70
N GLN A 371 -8.99 11.34 -25.97
CA GLN A 371 -7.87 11.99 -26.70
C GLN A 371 -8.13 12.02 -28.19
N ALA A 372 -8.74 10.97 -28.73
CA ALA A 372 -9.09 10.89 -30.14
C ALA A 372 -10.50 10.35 -30.34
N ALA A 373 -11.09 10.69 -31.49
CA ALA A 373 -12.32 10.09 -31.99
C ALA A 373 -12.05 9.41 -33.33
N VAL A 374 -12.48 8.15 -33.46
CA VAL A 374 -12.48 7.42 -34.73
C VAL A 374 -13.88 7.44 -35.30
N ILE A 375 -14.05 8.20 -36.37
CA ILE A 375 -15.36 8.48 -37.00
C ILE A 375 -15.56 7.53 -38.19
N ILE A 376 -16.73 6.92 -38.24
CA ILE A 376 -17.11 5.98 -39.28
C ILE A 376 -18.44 6.45 -39.89
N GLY A 377 -18.45 6.80 -41.16
CA GLY A 377 -19.64 7.10 -41.96
C GLY A 377 -19.78 6.12 -43.12
N GLU A 378 -20.82 6.31 -43.92
CA GLU A 378 -21.14 5.50 -45.08
C GLU A 378 -19.96 5.42 -46.08
N SER A 379 -19.32 6.58 -46.37
CA SER A 379 -18.16 6.63 -47.25
C SER A 379 -16.95 5.91 -46.71
N GLU A 380 -16.72 5.99 -45.40
CA GLU A 380 -15.60 5.33 -44.73
C GLU A 380 -15.77 3.80 -44.78
N VAL A 381 -16.98 3.33 -44.51
CA VAL A 381 -17.30 1.88 -44.64
C VAL A 381 -17.10 1.37 -46.05
N ALA A 382 -17.58 2.12 -47.05
CA ALA A 382 -17.50 1.73 -48.46
C ALA A 382 -16.04 1.65 -48.97
N GLU A 383 -15.15 2.50 -48.43
CA GLU A 383 -13.74 2.57 -48.84
C GLU A 383 -12.79 1.80 -47.90
N GLY A 384 -13.30 1.18 -46.85
CA GLY A 384 -12.47 0.44 -45.87
C GLY A 384 -11.52 1.34 -45.05
N VAL A 385 -11.90 2.57 -44.79
CA VAL A 385 -11.11 3.57 -44.06
C VAL A 385 -11.87 4.11 -42.84
N VAL A 386 -11.20 4.86 -42.00
CA VAL A 386 -11.77 5.60 -40.88
C VAL A 386 -11.19 7.02 -40.83
N VAL A 387 -11.88 7.94 -40.16
CA VAL A 387 -11.33 9.26 -39.88
C VAL A 387 -10.89 9.32 -38.42
N VAL A 388 -9.59 9.43 -38.17
CA VAL A 388 -9.02 9.70 -36.84
C VAL A 388 -8.97 11.19 -36.63
N ARG A 389 -9.63 11.66 -35.57
CA ARG A 389 -9.61 13.06 -35.15
C ARG A 389 -8.99 13.21 -33.76
N ASN A 390 -7.87 13.89 -33.68
CA ASN A 390 -7.28 14.32 -32.43
C ASN A 390 -8.20 15.39 -31.78
N LEU A 391 -8.62 15.14 -30.54
CA LEU A 391 -9.56 16.04 -29.84
C LEU A 391 -8.86 17.16 -29.08
N SER A 392 -7.53 17.13 -28.96
CA SER A 392 -6.75 18.18 -28.30
C SER A 392 -6.49 19.39 -29.22
N ASP A 393 -6.17 19.13 -30.49
CA ASP A 393 -5.84 20.17 -31.49
C ASP A 393 -6.84 20.27 -32.66
N GLY A 394 -7.74 19.29 -32.77
CA GLY A 394 -8.77 19.24 -33.82
C GLY A 394 -8.27 18.75 -35.17
N THR A 395 -7.01 18.36 -35.31
CA THR A 395 -6.50 17.74 -36.55
C THR A 395 -7.21 16.42 -36.83
N GLN A 396 -7.35 16.11 -38.11
CA GLN A 396 -7.96 14.85 -38.54
C GLN A 396 -7.29 14.31 -39.80
N GLU A 397 -7.22 13.01 -39.89
CA GLU A 397 -6.71 12.29 -41.04
C GLU A 397 -7.58 11.09 -41.39
N ARG A 398 -7.52 10.65 -42.64
CA ARG A 398 -8.26 9.52 -43.15
C ARG A 398 -7.28 8.36 -43.37
N VAL A 399 -7.49 7.27 -42.67
CA VAL A 399 -6.54 6.15 -42.67
C VAL A 399 -7.24 4.83 -42.95
N GLY A 400 -6.57 3.93 -43.63
CA GLY A 400 -6.97 2.54 -43.73
C GLY A 400 -6.75 1.80 -42.40
N MET A 401 -7.32 0.60 -42.26
CA MET A 401 -7.22 -0.18 -41.04
C MET A 401 -5.78 -0.45 -40.57
N PRO A 402 -4.80 -0.75 -41.48
CA PRO A 402 -3.40 -0.92 -41.05
C PRO A 402 -2.76 0.34 -40.47
N GLY A 403 -3.17 1.53 -40.93
CA GLY A 403 -2.65 2.81 -40.44
C GLY A 403 -3.36 3.36 -39.17
N LEU A 404 -4.36 2.65 -38.66
CA LEU A 404 -5.18 3.16 -37.54
C LEU A 404 -4.38 3.27 -36.23
N LEU A 405 -3.65 2.23 -35.84
CA LEU A 405 -2.86 2.26 -34.61
C LEU A 405 -1.73 3.28 -34.67
N PRO A 406 -0.95 3.40 -35.78
CA PRO A 406 0.00 4.50 -35.97
C PRO A 406 -0.63 5.89 -35.86
N ALA A 407 -1.80 6.10 -36.45
CA ALA A 407 -2.49 7.39 -36.35
C ALA A 407 -2.96 7.71 -34.91
N LEU A 408 -3.40 6.71 -34.16
CA LEU A 408 -3.75 6.87 -32.77
C LEU A 408 -2.52 7.14 -31.88
N ALA A 409 -1.38 6.52 -32.18
CA ALA A 409 -0.09 6.80 -31.52
C ALA A 409 0.33 8.25 -31.77
N ALA A 410 0.28 8.72 -33.01
CA ALA A 410 0.56 10.12 -33.38
C ALA A 410 -0.39 11.11 -32.69
N ALA A 411 -1.62 10.72 -32.37
CA ALA A 411 -2.58 11.49 -31.60
C ALA A 411 -2.34 11.41 -30.07
N GLY A 412 -1.28 10.73 -29.60
CA GLY A 412 -0.92 10.61 -28.20
C GLY A 412 -1.82 9.69 -27.37
N VAL A 413 -2.53 8.77 -28.03
CA VAL A 413 -3.51 7.87 -27.37
C VAL A 413 -2.84 6.63 -26.78
N VAL A 414 -1.60 6.33 -27.20
CA VAL A 414 -0.94 5.06 -26.99
C VAL A 414 0.27 5.24 -26.09
N ASP A 415 0.36 4.48 -24.99
CA ASP A 415 1.55 4.41 -24.14
C ASP A 415 2.73 3.78 -24.90
N ALA A 416 3.96 4.07 -24.45
CA ALA A 416 5.21 3.55 -25.03
C ALA A 416 5.23 2.01 -25.23
N MET A 417 4.46 1.26 -24.47
CA MET A 417 4.34 -0.19 -24.61
C MET A 417 3.53 -0.61 -25.86
N LEU A 418 2.53 0.19 -26.25
CA LEU A 418 1.78 0.00 -27.49
C LEU A 418 2.56 0.56 -28.70
N GLU A 419 3.39 1.58 -28.53
CA GLU A 419 4.33 2.04 -29.54
C GLU A 419 5.28 0.92 -29.94
N GLN A 420 5.81 0.18 -28.97
CA GLN A 420 6.69 -0.97 -29.20
C GLN A 420 5.96 -2.14 -29.90
N MET A 421 4.69 -2.42 -29.52
CA MET A 421 3.87 -3.42 -30.22
C MET A 421 3.51 -3.00 -31.65
N VAL A 422 3.32 -1.70 -31.89
CA VAL A 422 3.08 -1.17 -33.25
C VAL A 422 4.34 -1.30 -34.09
N GLU A 423 5.51 -0.97 -33.56
CA GLU A 423 6.80 -1.17 -34.25
C GLU A 423 7.06 -2.66 -34.55
N GLU A 424 6.77 -3.56 -33.61
CA GLU A 424 6.90 -5.02 -33.85
C GLU A 424 5.92 -5.53 -34.90
N MET A 425 4.69 -4.98 -34.96
CA MET A 425 3.71 -5.34 -35.99
C MET A 425 4.06 -4.77 -37.37
N GLU A 426 4.63 -3.58 -37.45
CA GLU A 426 5.11 -2.98 -38.69
C GLU A 426 6.30 -3.75 -39.25
N LEU A 427 7.27 -4.12 -38.41
CA LEU A 427 8.40 -4.98 -38.79
C LEU A 427 7.96 -6.36 -39.30
N ALA A 428 6.99 -6.98 -38.61
CA ALA A 428 6.45 -8.27 -39.04
C ALA A 428 5.65 -8.18 -40.35
N ALA A 429 5.01 -7.04 -40.64
CA ALA A 429 4.32 -6.83 -41.91
C ALA A 429 5.30 -6.61 -43.07
N GLU A 430 6.40 -5.90 -42.85
CA GLU A 430 7.47 -5.73 -43.84
C GLU A 430 8.20 -7.03 -44.14
N GLU A 431 8.45 -7.88 -43.13
CA GLU A 431 9.06 -9.20 -43.34
C GLU A 431 8.15 -10.20 -44.11
N GLY A 432 6.83 -10.04 -44.00
CA GLY A 432 5.85 -10.89 -44.69
C GLY A 432 5.65 -10.56 -46.18
N GLU A 433 6.06 -9.38 -46.65
CA GLU A 433 5.99 -8.97 -48.05
C GLU A 433 7.20 -9.45 -48.88
N ASP A 434 8.27 -9.92 -48.24
CA ASP A 434 9.52 -10.35 -48.90
C ASP A 434 9.63 -11.87 -49.17
N GLU A 435 8.58 -12.69 -48.94
CA GLU A 435 8.60 -14.08 -49.43
C GLU A 435 8.28 -14.10 -50.92
N PRO A 436 9.25 -14.42 -51.81
CA PRO A 436 8.99 -14.58 -53.24
C PRO A 436 8.16 -15.87 -53.45
N ASP A 437 7.07 -15.72 -54.23
CA ASP A 437 6.32 -16.84 -54.78
C ASP A 437 7.31 -17.85 -55.45
N GLU A 438 7.64 -18.92 -54.76
CA GLU A 438 8.29 -20.07 -55.39
C GLU A 438 7.23 -20.89 -56.15
N GLU A 439 7.28 -20.81 -57.49
CA GLU A 439 6.62 -21.73 -58.43
C GLU A 439 7.17 -23.16 -58.36
#